data_dcfaa53b432c860321faeda7bf7bbad0
#
_entry.id   dcfaa53b432c860321faeda7bf7bbad0
#
_cell.length_a   1.000
_cell.length_b   1.000
_cell.length_c   1.000
_cell.angle_alpha   90.00
_cell.angle_beta   90.00
_cell.angle_gamma   90.00
#
_symmetry.space_group_name_H-M   'P 1'
#
loop_
_entity.id
_entity.type
_entity.pdbx_description
1 polymer ?
#
loop_
_entity_poly.entity_id
_entity_poly.type
_entity_poly.pdbx_seq_one_letter_code
_entity_poly.pdbx_strand_id
1 'polypeptide(L)'
;VIERSVGEYIISTDKSKLDLGMIHGYLVDCYWAKGIPREVVERSIAHSLCFGIYLGHEQVGFSRVITDYATFMYLADVFVLEPHRGKGLSVSMMD
;
A
#
# COMPACT_ATOMS: atom_id res chain seq x y z
N VAL A 1 3.47 3.61 14.48
CA VAL A 1 4.12 3.22 13.22
C VAL A 1 4.82 1.89 13.40
N ILE A 2 4.53 0.95 12.52
CA ILE A 2 5.13 -0.38 12.51
C ILE A 2 6.02 -0.49 11.28
N GLU A 3 7.26 -0.96 11.48
CA GLU A 3 8.18 -1.23 10.36
C GLU A 3 8.78 -2.61 10.51
N ARG A 4 8.94 -3.31 9.38
CA ARG A 4 9.49 -4.66 9.36
C ARG A 4 10.35 -4.83 8.10
N SER A 5 11.50 -5.50 8.25
CA SER A 5 12.39 -5.80 7.14
C SER A 5 12.08 -7.19 6.56
N VAL A 6 12.07 -7.29 5.23
CA VAL A 6 11.94 -8.55 4.50
C VAL A 6 13.03 -8.54 3.43
N GLY A 7 14.16 -9.22 3.71
CA GLY A 7 15.33 -9.14 2.85
C GLY A 7 15.82 -7.70 2.74
N GLU A 8 15.91 -7.19 1.53
CA GLU A 8 16.32 -5.80 1.25
C GLU A 8 15.15 -4.81 1.32
N TYR A 9 13.93 -5.31 1.54
CA TYR A 9 12.71 -4.50 1.54
C TYR A 9 12.31 -4.11 2.95
N ILE A 10 11.64 -2.97 3.08
CA ILE A 10 11.05 -2.51 4.33
C ILE A 10 9.56 -2.33 4.11
N ILE A 11 8.77 -2.89 5.02
CA ILE A 11 7.33 -2.71 5.07
C ILE A 11 7.02 -1.77 6.22
N SER A 12 6.32 -0.67 5.97
CA SER A 12 6.06 0.36 6.97
C SER A 12 4.61 0.85 6.92
N THR A 13 4.06 1.17 8.08
CA THR A 13 2.74 1.81 8.19
C THR A 13 2.85 3.33 8.30
N ASP A 14 4.03 3.91 8.15
CA ASP A 14 4.23 5.36 8.22
C ASP A 14 3.68 6.02 6.95
N LYS A 15 2.53 6.68 7.08
CA LYS A 15 1.87 7.35 5.95
C LYS A 15 2.71 8.49 5.35
N SER A 16 3.60 9.08 6.11
CA SER A 16 4.45 10.16 5.59
C SER A 16 5.45 9.68 4.54
N LYS A 17 5.73 8.37 4.50
CA LYS A 17 6.62 7.77 3.51
C LYS A 17 5.93 7.35 2.23
N LEU A 18 4.60 7.40 2.16
CA LEU A 18 3.86 6.96 0.98
C LEU A 18 4.07 7.91 -0.19
N ASP A 19 4.30 7.33 -1.36
CA ASP A 19 4.40 8.07 -2.62
C ASP A 19 3.02 8.14 -3.27
N LEU A 20 2.28 9.20 -2.97
CA LEU A 20 0.91 9.36 -3.45
C LEU A 20 0.82 9.38 -4.97
N GLY A 21 1.78 9.98 -5.64
CA GLY A 21 1.81 10.01 -7.09
C GLY A 21 1.93 8.62 -7.69
N MET A 22 2.79 7.77 -7.13
CA MET A 22 2.94 6.39 -7.58
C MET A 22 1.67 5.57 -7.28
N ILE A 23 1.11 5.71 -6.08
CA ILE A 23 -0.10 5.00 -5.69
C ILE A 23 -1.27 5.37 -6.62
N HIS A 24 -1.51 6.65 -6.81
CA HIS A 24 -2.58 7.12 -7.68
C HIS A 24 -2.34 6.68 -9.13
N GLY A 25 -1.11 6.81 -9.62
CA GLY A 25 -0.77 6.41 -11.00
C GLY A 25 -1.00 4.92 -11.25
N TYR A 26 -0.77 4.08 -10.24
CA TYR A 26 -1.06 2.66 -10.36
C TYR A 26 -2.56 2.38 -10.30
N LEU A 27 -3.25 2.95 -9.30
CA LEU A 27 -4.67 2.67 -9.08
C LEU A 27 -5.57 3.17 -10.22
N VAL A 28 -5.24 4.28 -10.83
CA VAL A 28 -6.06 4.86 -11.90
C VAL A 28 -6.17 3.92 -13.11
N ASP A 29 -5.19 3.03 -13.29
CA ASP A 29 -5.19 2.03 -14.37
C ASP A 29 -5.73 0.67 -13.95
N CYS A 30 -6.01 0.48 -12.65
CA CYS A 30 -6.56 -0.77 -12.15
C CYS A 30 -8.06 -0.86 -12.43
N TYR A 31 -8.54 -2.04 -12.80
CA TYR A 31 -9.95 -2.21 -13.17
C TYR A 31 -10.92 -1.92 -12.02
N TRP A 32 -10.48 -2.13 -10.75
CA TRP A 32 -11.36 -1.88 -9.60
C TRP A 32 -11.38 -0.42 -9.14
N ALA A 33 -10.48 0.42 -9.68
CA ALA A 33 -10.39 1.84 -9.32
C ALA A 33 -10.17 2.74 -10.54
N LYS A 34 -10.51 2.27 -11.75
CA LYS A 34 -10.22 2.96 -12.99
C LYS A 34 -10.77 4.38 -13.00
N GLY A 35 -9.88 5.34 -13.28
CA GLY A 35 -10.26 6.75 -13.33
C GLY A 35 -10.47 7.41 -11.98
N ILE A 36 -10.07 6.78 -10.87
CA ILE A 36 -10.26 7.33 -9.53
C ILE A 36 -9.55 8.69 -9.39
N PRO A 37 -10.22 9.75 -8.88
CA PRO A 37 -9.58 11.05 -8.65
C PRO A 37 -8.51 10.96 -7.56
N ARG A 38 -7.45 11.76 -7.70
CA ARG A 38 -6.35 11.78 -6.73
C ARG A 38 -6.83 12.14 -5.31
N GLU A 39 -7.74 13.10 -5.19
CA GLU A 39 -8.28 13.51 -3.90
C GLU A 39 -9.05 12.41 -3.18
N VAL A 40 -9.67 11.48 -3.94
CA VAL A 40 -10.34 10.32 -3.35
C VAL A 40 -9.30 9.34 -2.80
N VAL A 41 -8.20 9.14 -3.52
CA VAL A 41 -7.09 8.31 -3.03
C VAL A 41 -6.49 8.91 -1.76
N GLU A 42 -6.25 10.22 -1.74
CA GLU A 42 -5.73 10.89 -0.54
C GLU A 42 -6.64 10.70 0.66
N ARG A 43 -7.94 10.88 0.47
CA ARG A 43 -8.91 10.72 1.55
C ARG A 43 -8.97 9.28 2.06
N SER A 44 -8.93 8.32 1.15
CA SER A 44 -8.97 6.90 1.54
C SER A 44 -7.74 6.50 2.34
N ILE A 45 -6.57 7.00 1.98
CA ILE A 45 -5.33 6.76 2.73
C ILE A 45 -5.43 7.38 4.12
N ALA A 46 -5.95 8.58 4.25
CA ALA A 46 -6.07 9.27 5.53
C ALA A 46 -6.94 8.50 6.53
N HIS A 47 -7.93 7.75 6.05
CA HIS A 47 -8.90 7.05 6.89
C HIS A 47 -8.73 5.53 6.91
N SER A 48 -7.62 5.01 6.44
CA SER A 48 -7.35 3.57 6.38
C SER A 48 -6.01 3.24 7.01
N LEU A 49 -5.83 1.96 7.35
CA LEU A 49 -4.51 1.44 7.71
C LEU A 49 -3.77 1.11 6.43
N CYS A 50 -2.62 1.73 6.20
CA CYS A 50 -1.86 1.57 4.97
C CYS A 50 -0.49 0.99 5.24
N PHE A 51 -0.05 0.08 4.34
CA PHE A 51 1.28 -0.49 4.36
C PHE A 51 1.98 -0.13 3.05
N GLY A 52 3.18 0.43 3.15
CA GLY A 52 4.04 0.65 1.99
C GLY A 52 5.19 -0.34 2.01
N ILE A 53 5.62 -0.80 0.84
CA ILE A 53 6.84 -1.60 0.68
C ILE A 53 7.86 -0.74 -0.02
N TYR A 54 9.07 -0.70 0.53
CA TYR A 54 10.14 0.17 0.04
C TYR A 54 11.42 -0.62 -0.24
N LEU A 55 12.08 -0.28 -1.33
CA LEU A 55 13.45 -0.70 -1.60
C LEU A 55 14.30 0.57 -1.60
N GLY A 56 15.10 0.76 -0.54
CA GLY A 56 15.76 2.03 -0.29
C GLY A 56 14.73 3.13 -0.04
N HIS A 57 14.74 4.16 -0.87
CA HIS A 57 13.79 5.28 -0.79
C HIS A 57 12.62 5.15 -1.78
N GLU A 58 12.60 4.10 -2.57
CA GLU A 58 11.57 3.91 -3.60
C GLU A 58 10.44 3.01 -3.07
N GLN A 59 9.22 3.49 -3.19
CA GLN A 59 8.05 2.67 -2.87
C GLN A 59 7.75 1.72 -4.03
N VAL A 60 7.68 0.43 -3.73
CA VAL A 60 7.48 -0.61 -4.74
C VAL A 60 6.22 -1.43 -4.52
N GLY A 61 5.48 -1.17 -3.46
CA GLY A 61 4.23 -1.84 -3.17
C GLY A 61 3.37 -1.06 -2.21
N PHE A 62 2.11 -1.49 -2.11
CA PHE A 62 1.12 -0.79 -1.29
C PHE A 62 -0.01 -1.74 -0.92
N SER A 63 -0.53 -1.61 0.31
CA SER A 63 -1.81 -2.20 0.66
C SER A 63 -2.60 -1.24 1.55
N ARG A 64 -3.92 -1.29 1.42
CA ARG A 64 -4.82 -0.46 2.18
C ARG A 64 -5.90 -1.33 2.82
N VAL A 65 -6.04 -1.22 4.13
CA VAL A 65 -6.99 -1.99 4.91
C VAL A 65 -7.98 -1.04 5.56
N ILE A 66 -9.26 -1.27 5.35
CA ILE A 66 -10.32 -0.56 6.06
C ILE A 66 -10.60 -1.34 7.32
N THR A 67 -10.46 -0.70 8.49
CA THR A 67 -10.58 -1.38 9.77
C THR A 67 -11.05 -0.42 10.86
N ASP A 68 -11.75 -0.97 11.86
CA ASP A 68 -12.06 -0.25 13.10
C ASP A 68 -10.99 -0.50 14.17
N TYR A 69 -9.92 -1.21 13.81
CA TYR A 69 -8.82 -1.60 14.70
C TYR A 69 -9.22 -2.54 15.83
N ALA A 70 -10.40 -3.16 15.75
CA ALA A 70 -10.88 -4.05 16.79
C ALA A 70 -11.54 -5.34 16.25
N THR A 71 -12.60 -5.18 15.47
CA THR A 71 -13.44 -6.30 15.07
C THR A 71 -13.53 -6.53 13.58
N PHE A 72 -13.18 -5.54 12.75
CA PHE A 72 -13.41 -5.58 11.30
C PHE A 72 -12.16 -5.19 10.54
N MET A 73 -11.86 -5.96 9.49
CA MET A 73 -10.80 -5.65 8.52
C MET A 73 -11.28 -5.98 7.12
N TYR A 74 -11.11 -5.05 6.20
CA TYR A 74 -11.39 -5.25 4.78
C TYR A 74 -10.19 -4.82 3.96
N LEU A 75 -9.61 -5.78 3.23
CA LEU A 75 -8.47 -5.52 2.36
C LEU A 75 -8.96 -4.91 1.06
N ALA A 76 -8.79 -3.60 0.91
CA ALA A 76 -9.36 -2.84 -0.20
C ALA A 76 -8.44 -2.78 -1.42
N ASP A 77 -7.13 -2.54 -1.21
CA ASP A 77 -6.15 -2.41 -2.29
C ASP A 77 -4.89 -3.17 -1.92
N VAL A 78 -4.34 -3.95 -2.85
CA VAL A 78 -3.04 -4.61 -2.68
C VAL A 78 -2.33 -4.65 -4.02
N PHE A 79 -1.11 -4.13 -4.08
CA PHE A 79 -0.28 -4.33 -5.27
C PHE A 79 1.20 -4.29 -4.94
N VAL A 80 1.99 -4.95 -5.78
CA VAL A 80 3.44 -4.87 -5.80
C VAL A 80 3.83 -4.62 -7.25
N LEU A 81 4.72 -3.67 -7.50
CA LEU A 81 5.19 -3.35 -8.85
C LEU A 81 5.84 -4.59 -9.48
N GLU A 82 5.62 -4.80 -10.77
CA GLU A 82 5.98 -6.04 -11.46
C GLU A 82 7.41 -6.50 -11.23
N PRO A 83 8.46 -5.65 -11.29
CA PRO A 83 9.84 -6.11 -11.07
C PRO A 83 10.09 -6.69 -9.68
N HIS A 84 9.20 -6.44 -8.73
CA HIS A 84 9.36 -6.85 -7.34
C HIS A 84 8.40 -7.98 -6.93
N ARG A 85 7.61 -8.49 -7.86
CA ARG A 85 6.65 -9.58 -7.60
C ARG A 85 7.37 -10.92 -7.45
N GLY A 86 6.68 -11.89 -6.84
CA GLY A 86 7.21 -13.24 -6.68
C GLY A 86 8.19 -13.38 -5.52
N LYS A 87 8.28 -12.39 -4.64
CA LYS A 87 9.19 -12.40 -3.48
C LYS A 87 8.45 -12.55 -2.15
N GLY A 88 7.16 -12.86 -2.19
CA GLY A 88 6.35 -13.03 -0.99
C GLY A 88 5.98 -11.73 -0.29
N LEU A 89 6.19 -10.57 -0.93
CA LEU A 89 5.98 -9.27 -0.29
C LEU A 89 4.51 -8.99 0.04
N SER A 90 3.60 -9.36 -0.85
CA SER A 90 2.17 -9.16 -0.59
C SER A 90 1.68 -10.00 0.58
N VAL A 91 2.19 -11.21 0.73
CA VAL A 91 1.88 -12.08 1.89
C VAL A 91 2.45 -11.46 3.16
N SER A 92 3.68 -10.95 3.11
CA SER A 92 4.31 -10.31 4.27
C SER A 92 3.55 -9.06 4.72
N MET A 93 2.95 -8.30 3.80
CA MET A 93 2.13 -7.14 4.15
C MET A 93 0.87 -7.53 4.92
N MET A 94 0.35 -8.73 4.69
CA MET A 94 -0.90 -9.19 5.29
C MET A 94 -0.69 -9.80 6.68
N ASP A 95 0.55 -10.08 7.03
CA ASP A 95 0.89 -10.57 8.35
C ASP A 95 1.07 -9.41 9.33
#